data_60565a2f558fa36cd1cd38526480bb25
#
_entry.id   60565a2f558fa36cd1cd38526480bb25
#
_cell.length_a   1.000
_cell.length_b   1.000
_cell.length_c   1.000
_cell.angle_alpha   90.00
_cell.angle_beta   90.00
_cell.angle_gamma   90.00
#
_symmetry.space_group_name_H-M   'P 1'
#
loop_
_entity.id
_entity.type
_entity.pdbx_description
1 polymer ?
#
loop_
_entity_poly.entity_id
_entity_poly.type
_entity_poly.pdbx_seq_one_letter_code
_entity_poly.pdbx_strand_id
1 'polypeptide(L)'
;TILRSGTQKFEGGTQSVEAAVGLAAAIDFVEEIGLENIKKVEEELLNYAISELKKLDFVKLYHYEGIKKTPAIAFNIEGVHPHDVSQFCDFHNVAIRTGHHCAQPLMKYMGIPSCCRASFSIYNKKEDIDKLVVALIEVNKTFNSN
;
A
#
# COMPACT_ATOMS: atom_id res chain seq x y z
N THR A 1 39.53 -19.56 15.78
CA THR A 1 38.25 -18.96 16.17
C THR A 1 37.24 -20.07 16.41
N ILE A 2 36.70 -20.17 17.61
CA ILE A 2 35.65 -21.16 17.93
C ILE A 2 34.31 -20.48 17.73
N LEU A 3 33.52 -21.00 16.79
CA LEU A 3 32.17 -20.51 16.54
C LEU A 3 31.19 -21.14 17.55
N ARG A 4 30.22 -20.36 17.99
CA ARG A 4 29.11 -20.87 18.82
C ARG A 4 28.29 -21.91 18.06
N SER A 5 27.59 -22.78 18.74
CA SER A 5 26.65 -23.71 18.12
C SER A 5 25.26 -23.07 17.92
N GLY A 6 24.45 -23.63 17.01
CA GLY A 6 23.10 -23.20 16.78
C GLY A 6 23.01 -21.83 16.04
N THR A 7 21.91 -21.15 16.24
CA THR A 7 21.61 -19.83 15.59
C THR A 7 22.53 -18.72 16.08
N GLN A 8 23.00 -18.80 17.32
CA GLN A 8 23.87 -17.81 17.94
C GLN A 8 25.20 -17.56 17.19
N LYS A 9 25.63 -18.49 16.35
CA LYS A 9 26.83 -18.29 15.51
C LYS A 9 26.66 -17.20 14.44
N PHE A 10 25.42 -16.84 14.11
CA PHE A 10 25.09 -15.82 13.11
C PHE A 10 24.79 -14.45 13.75
N GLU A 11 24.78 -14.36 15.06
CA GLU A 11 24.45 -13.15 15.81
C GLU A 11 25.72 -12.43 16.21
N GLY A 12 25.88 -11.20 15.78
CA GLY A 12 27.07 -10.38 16.04
C GLY A 12 26.79 -9.30 17.08
N GLY A 13 26.91 -9.64 18.37
CA GLY A 13 26.81 -8.66 19.45
C GLY A 13 25.57 -8.82 20.33
N THR A 14 25.19 -7.73 21.03
CA THR A 14 24.05 -7.69 21.94
C THR A 14 22.74 -7.68 21.13
N GLN A 15 21.78 -8.49 21.56
CA GLN A 15 20.44 -8.54 20.97
C GLN A 15 19.71 -7.21 21.14
N SER A 16 18.87 -6.85 20.16
CA SER A 16 18.03 -5.64 20.24
C SER A 16 16.84 -5.91 21.17
N VAL A 17 17.04 -5.65 22.46
CA VAL A 17 16.02 -5.89 23.50
C VAL A 17 14.84 -4.94 23.32
N GLU A 18 15.09 -3.68 23.00
CA GLU A 18 14.06 -2.68 22.75
C GLU A 18 13.15 -3.06 21.58
N ALA A 19 13.72 -3.65 20.51
CA ALA A 19 12.92 -4.13 19.38
C ALA A 19 12.04 -5.31 19.77
N ALA A 20 12.55 -6.22 20.59
CA ALA A 20 11.77 -7.37 21.07
C ALA A 20 10.61 -6.94 21.97
N VAL A 21 10.84 -6.01 22.90
CA VAL A 21 9.80 -5.45 23.78
C VAL A 21 8.78 -4.67 22.97
N GLY A 22 9.22 -3.84 22.00
CA GLY A 22 8.34 -3.09 21.13
C GLY A 22 7.47 -3.99 20.26
N LEU A 23 8.02 -5.08 19.73
CA LEU A 23 7.25 -6.07 18.98
C LEU A 23 6.20 -6.77 19.85
N ALA A 24 6.56 -7.16 21.09
CA ALA A 24 5.60 -7.76 22.01
C ALA A 24 4.40 -6.82 22.28
N ALA A 25 4.66 -5.55 22.59
CA ALA A 25 3.62 -4.56 22.77
C ALA A 25 2.75 -4.34 21.52
N ALA A 26 3.34 -4.40 20.32
CA ALA A 26 2.60 -4.31 19.07
C ALA A 26 1.70 -5.54 18.83
N ILE A 27 2.15 -6.73 19.23
CA ILE A 27 1.34 -7.96 19.16
C ILE A 27 0.15 -7.85 20.12
N ASP A 28 0.38 -7.45 21.36
CA ASP A 28 -0.67 -7.27 22.36
C ASP A 28 -1.73 -6.27 21.87
N PHE A 29 -1.30 -5.17 21.24
CA PHE A 29 -2.21 -4.17 20.66
C PHE A 29 -3.07 -4.76 19.52
N VAL A 30 -2.46 -5.55 18.62
CA VAL A 30 -3.19 -6.19 17.52
C VAL A 30 -4.17 -7.24 18.05
N GLU A 31 -3.79 -8.02 19.08
CA GLU A 31 -4.65 -9.01 19.72
C GLU A 31 -5.83 -8.34 20.46
N GLU A 32 -5.62 -7.20 21.10
CA GLU A 32 -6.67 -6.43 21.77
C GLU A 32 -7.74 -5.94 20.77
N ILE A 33 -7.33 -5.46 19.59
CA ILE A 33 -8.27 -5.07 18.52
C ILE A 33 -8.96 -6.30 17.93
N GLY A 34 -8.23 -7.38 17.77
CA GLY A 34 -8.64 -8.63 17.15
C GLY A 34 -8.49 -8.63 15.63
N LEU A 35 -7.85 -9.67 15.11
CA LEU A 35 -7.53 -9.80 13.67
C LEU A 35 -8.77 -9.78 12.77
N GLU A 36 -9.90 -10.33 13.21
CA GLU A 36 -11.14 -10.31 12.43
C GLU A 36 -11.75 -8.91 12.33
N ASN A 37 -11.60 -8.08 13.37
CA ASN A 37 -12.05 -6.67 13.35
C ASN A 37 -11.17 -5.85 12.40
N ILE A 38 -9.85 -6.05 12.47
CA ILE A 38 -8.89 -5.41 11.55
C ILE A 38 -9.24 -5.75 10.12
N LYS A 39 -9.39 -7.04 9.81
CA LYS A 39 -9.73 -7.53 8.48
C LYS A 39 -11.04 -6.93 7.97
N LYS A 40 -12.08 -6.85 8.82
CA LYS A 40 -13.37 -6.26 8.43
C LYS A 40 -13.21 -4.79 8.01
N VAL A 41 -12.51 -3.98 8.80
CA VAL A 41 -12.26 -2.56 8.48
C VAL A 41 -11.46 -2.44 7.18
N GLU A 42 -10.42 -3.24 7.02
CA GLU A 42 -9.57 -3.21 5.83
C GLU A 42 -10.34 -3.64 4.56
N GLU A 43 -11.21 -4.65 4.65
CA GLU A 43 -12.07 -5.07 3.54
C GLU A 43 -13.10 -3.99 3.17
N GLU A 44 -13.70 -3.32 4.16
CA GLU A 44 -14.64 -2.22 3.94
C GLU A 44 -13.95 -1.04 3.22
N LEU A 45 -12.76 -0.64 3.67
CA LEU A 45 -11.98 0.44 3.05
C LEU A 45 -11.53 0.07 1.64
N LEU A 46 -11.05 -1.14 1.44
CA LEU A 46 -10.62 -1.62 0.12
C LEU A 46 -11.78 -1.63 -0.88
N ASN A 47 -12.94 -2.15 -0.47
CA ASN A 47 -14.12 -2.19 -1.32
C ASN A 47 -14.62 -0.78 -1.66
N TYR A 48 -14.58 0.13 -0.71
CA TYR A 48 -14.90 1.54 -0.94
C TYR A 48 -13.92 2.17 -1.94
N ALA A 49 -12.61 1.99 -1.75
CA ALA A 49 -11.61 2.49 -2.68
C ALA A 49 -11.80 1.95 -4.10
N ILE A 50 -12.06 0.65 -4.24
CA ILE A 50 -12.34 0.05 -5.55
C ILE A 50 -13.58 0.68 -6.18
N SER A 51 -14.65 0.90 -5.42
CA SER A 51 -15.88 1.48 -5.94
C SER A 51 -15.69 2.93 -6.41
N GLU A 52 -14.93 3.72 -5.68
CA GLU A 52 -14.67 5.12 -6.04
C GLU A 52 -13.70 5.23 -7.22
N LEU A 53 -12.62 4.47 -7.21
CA LEU A 53 -11.63 4.51 -8.30
C LEU A 53 -12.18 3.94 -9.61
N LYS A 54 -13.11 2.99 -9.58
CA LYS A 54 -13.80 2.48 -10.78
C LYS A 54 -14.67 3.54 -11.48
N LYS A 55 -15.05 4.62 -10.80
CA LYS A 55 -15.82 5.74 -11.39
C LYS A 55 -14.94 6.66 -12.24
N LEU A 56 -13.61 6.56 -12.09
CA LEU A 56 -12.63 7.37 -12.80
C LEU A 56 -12.18 6.60 -14.05
N ASP A 57 -12.67 7.00 -15.22
CA ASP A 57 -12.40 6.35 -16.52
C ASP A 57 -10.94 6.38 -16.94
N PHE A 58 -10.19 7.38 -16.46
CA PHE A 58 -8.75 7.55 -16.69
C PHE A 58 -7.86 6.72 -15.75
N VAL A 59 -8.46 6.02 -14.75
CA VAL A 59 -7.71 5.19 -13.80
C VAL A 59 -7.78 3.73 -14.21
N LYS A 60 -6.62 3.16 -14.52
CA LYS A 60 -6.48 1.72 -14.76
C LYS A 60 -6.19 0.99 -13.46
N LEU A 61 -7.17 0.23 -12.97
CA LEU A 61 -7.02 -0.61 -11.78
C LEU A 61 -6.43 -1.97 -12.14
N TYR A 62 -5.46 -2.43 -11.35
CA TYR A 62 -4.93 -3.79 -11.40
C TYR A 62 -5.62 -4.63 -10.32
N HIS A 63 -6.85 -5.00 -10.59
CA HIS A 63 -7.74 -5.65 -9.66
C HIS A 63 -8.39 -6.87 -10.31
N TYR A 64 -8.34 -8.03 -9.64
CA TYR A 64 -8.98 -9.26 -10.07
C TYR A 64 -10.12 -9.62 -9.10
N GLU A 65 -11.28 -9.96 -9.64
CA GLU A 65 -12.42 -10.43 -8.86
C GLU A 65 -12.23 -11.89 -8.43
N GLY A 66 -12.83 -12.26 -7.30
CA GLY A 66 -12.80 -13.65 -6.82
C GLY A 66 -11.50 -14.09 -6.12
N ILE A 67 -10.49 -13.23 -5.98
CA ILE A 67 -9.24 -13.54 -5.28
C ILE A 67 -9.26 -12.87 -3.90
N LYS A 68 -8.77 -13.60 -2.87
CA LYS A 68 -8.56 -13.03 -1.54
C LYS A 68 -7.52 -11.90 -1.64
N LYS A 69 -7.87 -10.72 -1.15
CA LYS A 69 -7.11 -9.49 -1.32
C LYS A 69 -6.43 -9.06 -0.04
N THR A 70 -5.29 -8.40 -0.21
CA THR A 70 -4.69 -7.58 0.84
C THR A 70 -5.32 -6.19 0.81
N PRO A 71 -5.28 -5.41 1.91
CA PRO A 71 -5.82 -4.05 1.96
C PRO A 71 -4.95 -3.05 1.17
N ALA A 72 -4.72 -3.37 -0.09
CA ALA A 72 -3.93 -2.56 -1.00
C ALA A 72 -4.48 -2.65 -2.43
N ILE A 73 -4.45 -1.53 -3.15
CA ILE A 73 -4.88 -1.45 -4.53
C ILE A 73 -3.78 -0.86 -5.40
N ALA A 74 -3.47 -1.54 -6.51
CA ALA A 74 -2.54 -1.07 -7.51
C ALA A 74 -3.29 -0.44 -8.69
N PHE A 75 -2.77 0.68 -9.19
CA PHE A 75 -3.40 1.42 -10.28
C PHE A 75 -2.38 2.27 -11.06
N ASN A 76 -2.77 2.72 -12.24
CA ASN A 76 -2.09 3.78 -12.99
C ASN A 76 -3.11 4.77 -13.54
N ILE A 77 -2.64 5.99 -13.84
CA ILE A 77 -3.37 6.97 -14.63
C ILE A 77 -2.82 6.91 -16.06
N GLU A 78 -3.67 6.81 -17.05
CA GLU A 78 -3.25 6.74 -18.44
C GLU A 78 -2.51 8.03 -18.84
N GLY A 79 -1.37 7.87 -19.49
CA GLY A 79 -0.53 9.00 -19.93
C GLY A 79 0.30 9.67 -18.83
N VAL A 80 0.19 9.29 -17.55
CA VAL A 80 0.92 9.92 -16.44
C VAL A 80 1.88 8.94 -15.77
N HIS A 81 3.12 9.39 -15.58
CA HIS A 81 4.12 8.57 -14.90
C HIS A 81 3.76 8.41 -13.39
N PRO A 82 3.86 7.20 -12.79
CA PRO A 82 3.52 6.97 -11.39
C PRO A 82 4.20 7.90 -10.38
N HIS A 83 5.43 8.35 -10.63
CA HIS A 83 6.11 9.31 -9.74
C HIS A 83 5.41 10.68 -9.73
N ASP A 84 4.93 11.14 -10.88
CA ASP A 84 4.21 12.41 -10.97
C ASP A 84 2.87 12.30 -10.22
N VAL A 85 2.19 11.16 -10.36
CA VAL A 85 0.98 10.87 -9.56
C VAL A 85 1.28 10.95 -8.07
N SER A 86 2.39 10.35 -7.60
CA SER A 86 2.73 10.39 -6.16
C SER A 86 3.07 11.79 -5.67
N GLN A 87 3.74 12.61 -6.46
CA GLN A 87 4.02 14.00 -6.08
C GLN A 87 2.74 14.82 -5.91
N PHE A 88 1.78 14.66 -6.84
CA PHE A 88 0.48 15.33 -6.71
C PHE A 88 -0.32 14.83 -5.50
N CYS A 89 -0.31 13.53 -5.23
CA CYS A 89 -0.92 12.98 -4.04
C CYS A 89 -0.30 13.57 -2.76
N ASP A 90 1.02 13.75 -2.74
CA ASP A 90 1.73 14.34 -1.60
C ASP A 90 1.30 15.78 -1.32
N PHE A 91 1.10 16.60 -2.35
CA PHE A 91 0.51 17.94 -2.21
C PHE A 91 -0.89 17.95 -1.57
N HIS A 92 -1.62 16.85 -1.70
CA HIS A 92 -2.93 16.63 -1.07
C HIS A 92 -2.84 15.91 0.28
N ASN A 93 -1.64 15.74 0.85
CA ASN A 93 -1.38 14.97 2.07
C ASN A 93 -1.84 13.52 1.96
N VAL A 94 -1.69 12.91 0.79
CA VAL A 94 -1.99 11.51 0.51
C VAL A 94 -0.71 10.79 0.13
N ALA A 95 -0.19 9.96 1.01
CA ALA A 95 1.01 9.16 0.75
C ALA A 95 0.64 7.86 0.02
N ILE A 96 1.20 7.66 -1.17
CA ILE A 96 1.11 6.42 -1.93
C ILE A 96 2.51 5.91 -2.28
N ARG A 97 2.63 4.63 -2.54
CA ARG A 97 3.87 4.04 -3.03
C ARG A 97 3.84 3.93 -4.55
N THR A 98 4.99 4.18 -5.22
CA THR A 98 5.14 4.04 -6.66
C THR A 98 6.39 3.23 -7.02
N GLY A 99 6.40 2.64 -8.20
CA GLY A 99 7.53 1.87 -8.75
C GLY A 99 7.21 0.39 -8.95
N HIS A 100 8.23 -0.45 -8.80
CA HIS A 100 8.14 -1.90 -9.02
C HIS A 100 7.63 -2.68 -7.80
N HIS A 101 7.48 -2.05 -6.64
CA HIS A 101 7.04 -2.67 -5.37
C HIS A 101 7.87 -3.88 -4.93
N CYS A 102 9.16 -3.92 -5.27
CA CYS A 102 10.06 -5.08 -5.11
C CYS A 102 9.57 -6.34 -5.85
N ALA A 103 8.78 -6.17 -6.92
CA ALA A 103 8.11 -7.22 -7.67
C ALA A 103 8.33 -7.07 -9.20
N GLN A 104 9.57 -6.85 -9.62
CA GLN A 104 9.92 -6.69 -11.05
C GLN A 104 9.41 -7.83 -11.95
N PRO A 105 9.49 -9.12 -11.55
CA PRO A 105 8.93 -10.19 -12.37
C PRO A 105 7.43 -10.05 -12.61
N LEU A 106 6.68 -9.58 -11.61
CA LEU A 106 5.24 -9.32 -11.75
C LEU A 106 4.98 -8.15 -12.70
N MET A 107 5.74 -7.05 -12.59
CA MET A 107 5.62 -5.91 -13.51
C MET A 107 5.86 -6.35 -14.96
N LYS A 108 6.89 -7.18 -15.20
CA LYS A 108 7.19 -7.74 -16.49
C LYS A 108 6.05 -8.65 -17.02
N TYR A 109 5.49 -9.48 -16.16
CA TYR A 109 4.34 -10.33 -16.51
C TYR A 109 3.10 -9.51 -16.88
N MET A 110 2.85 -8.42 -16.18
CA MET A 110 1.74 -7.49 -16.44
C MET A 110 2.00 -6.56 -17.63
N GLY A 111 3.21 -6.54 -18.19
CA GLY A 111 3.58 -5.68 -19.31
C GLY A 111 3.63 -4.19 -18.97
N ILE A 112 3.90 -3.85 -17.70
CA ILE A 112 3.99 -2.46 -17.21
C ILE A 112 5.35 -2.17 -16.60
N PRO A 113 5.89 -0.94 -16.76
CA PRO A 113 7.17 -0.57 -16.16
C PRO A 113 7.07 -0.35 -14.66
N SER A 114 5.96 0.20 -14.17
CA SER A 114 5.71 0.55 -12.77
C SER A 114 4.23 0.83 -12.54
N CYS A 115 3.82 0.92 -11.26
CA CYS A 115 2.48 1.35 -10.89
C CYS A 115 2.46 2.11 -9.57
N CYS A 116 1.32 2.75 -9.29
CA CYS A 116 0.96 3.31 -8.00
C CYS A 116 0.33 2.23 -7.12
N ARG A 117 0.48 2.35 -5.80
CA ARG A 117 -0.19 1.49 -4.82
C ARG A 117 -0.66 2.31 -3.61
N ALA A 118 -1.94 2.31 -3.36
CA ALA A 118 -2.52 2.77 -2.12
C ALA A 118 -2.75 1.57 -1.19
N SER A 119 -2.43 1.72 0.09
CA SER A 119 -2.61 0.69 1.12
C SER A 119 -3.42 1.26 2.26
N PHE A 120 -4.30 0.45 2.83
CA PHE A 120 -5.24 0.84 3.88
C PHE A 120 -5.02 -0.01 5.13
N SER A 121 -5.30 0.55 6.29
CA SER A 121 -5.29 -0.16 7.56
C SER A 121 -6.32 0.46 8.52
N ILE A 122 -6.41 -0.07 9.73
CA ILE A 122 -7.32 0.40 10.80
C ILE A 122 -7.20 1.89 11.14
N TYR A 123 -6.12 2.54 10.72
CA TYR A 123 -5.89 3.98 10.93
C TYR A 123 -6.54 4.88 9.89
N ASN A 124 -7.00 4.30 8.76
CA ASN A 124 -7.60 5.04 7.67
C ASN A 124 -9.10 5.14 7.80
N LYS A 125 -9.65 6.15 7.13
CA LYS A 125 -11.09 6.43 7.01
C LYS A 125 -11.46 6.59 5.54
N LYS A 126 -12.76 6.59 5.25
CA LYS A 126 -13.27 6.83 3.87
C LYS A 126 -12.85 8.19 3.33
N GLU A 127 -12.77 9.21 4.20
CA GLU A 127 -12.32 10.55 3.85
C GLU A 127 -10.88 10.58 3.32
N ASP A 128 -10.03 9.63 3.71
CA ASP A 128 -8.67 9.53 3.16
C ASP A 128 -8.69 9.00 1.72
N ILE A 129 -9.65 8.12 1.42
CA ILE A 129 -9.89 7.62 0.06
C ILE A 129 -10.50 8.74 -0.80
N ASP A 130 -11.41 9.54 -0.25
CA ASP A 130 -11.99 10.70 -0.95
C ASP A 130 -10.91 11.71 -1.33
N LYS A 131 -9.94 11.97 -0.44
CA LYS A 131 -8.78 12.82 -0.75
C LYS A 131 -7.92 12.22 -1.87
N LEU A 132 -7.69 10.91 -1.86
CA LEU A 132 -7.00 10.25 -2.97
C LEU A 132 -7.73 10.48 -4.29
N VAL A 133 -9.05 10.29 -4.32
CA VAL A 133 -9.88 10.52 -5.52
C VAL A 133 -9.73 11.95 -6.02
N VAL A 134 -9.82 12.94 -5.13
CA VAL A 134 -9.63 14.36 -5.49
C VAL A 134 -8.25 14.60 -6.10
N ALA A 135 -7.20 14.08 -5.46
CA ALA A 135 -5.83 14.20 -5.97
C ALA A 135 -5.68 13.60 -7.37
N LEU A 136 -6.24 12.41 -7.62
CA LEU A 136 -6.17 11.75 -8.93
C LEU A 136 -6.94 12.53 -10.02
N ILE A 137 -8.06 13.13 -9.68
CA ILE A 137 -8.81 14.01 -10.62
C ILE A 137 -7.96 15.23 -11.01
N GLU A 138 -7.24 15.84 -10.06
CA GLU A 138 -6.37 16.97 -10.35
C GLU A 138 -5.15 16.58 -11.18
N VAL A 139 -4.55 15.39 -10.89
CA VAL A 139 -3.51 14.83 -11.77
C VAL A 139 -4.00 14.73 -13.20
N ASN A 140 -5.15 14.12 -13.41
CA ASN A 140 -5.70 13.93 -14.76
C ASN A 140 -5.96 15.27 -15.45
N LYS A 141 -6.51 16.26 -14.76
CA LYS A 141 -6.70 17.61 -15.29
C LYS A 141 -5.38 18.27 -15.68
N THR A 142 -4.33 18.08 -14.88
CA THR A 142 -3.04 18.75 -15.13
C THR A 142 -2.29 18.15 -16.31
N PHE A 143 -2.31 16.84 -16.46
CA PHE A 143 -1.49 16.13 -17.44
C PHE A 143 -2.25 15.76 -18.73
N ASN A 144 -3.57 15.60 -18.66
CA ASN A 144 -4.39 15.09 -19.77
C ASN A 144 -5.45 16.09 -20.28
N SER A 145 -5.56 17.31 -19.70
CA SER A 145 -6.42 18.35 -20.26
C SER A 145 -5.69 19.07 -21.40
N ASN A 146 -5.94 18.63 -22.62
CA ASN A 146 -5.69 19.37 -23.86
C ASN A 146 -6.98 20.00 -24.35
#